data_165068b6406a5cda941cd1505dd20a29
#
_entry.id   165068b6406a5cda941cd1505dd20a29
#
_cell.length_a   1.000
_cell.length_b   1.000
_cell.length_c   1.000
_cell.angle_alpha   90.00
_cell.angle_beta   90.00
_cell.angle_gamma   90.00
#
_symmetry.space_group_name_H-M   'P 1'
#
loop_
_entity.id
_entity.type
_entity.pdbx_description
1 polymer ?
#
loop_
_entity_poly.entity_id
_entity_poly.type
_entity_poly.pdbx_seq_one_letter_code
_entity_poly.pdbx_strand_id
1 'polypeptide(L)'
;MATSQFVHCARLLAQPLGSHISVLSCRTVRSIRLNNWSQYRNYTSVKCRLYSDKHEWVEVNGNIGTVGISEYAQEALGDVVFAQLPDVGTEVCQHDEVGALESVKAASELYSPVSGKIVEKNTAVEETPGLINKACYTNGWLFKIAMTKIDTELKELMSEDKYQEYLKSCEH
;
A
#
# COMPACT_ATOMS: atom_id res chain seq x y z
N MET A 1 -47.50 -36.03 26.88
CA MET A 1 -47.78 -35.51 28.21
C MET A 1 -47.20 -34.11 28.22
N ALA A 2 -48.01 -33.13 27.98
CA ALA A 2 -48.78 -32.34 28.96
C ALA A 2 -47.82 -31.51 29.78
N THR A 3 -47.86 -30.22 29.95
CA THR A 3 -48.86 -29.15 29.89
C THR A 3 -48.13 -27.82 30.12
N SER A 4 -48.34 -26.71 29.36
CA SER A 4 -49.34 -25.71 29.66
C SER A 4 -49.02 -24.97 31.00
N GLN A 5 -48.91 -23.67 31.07
CA GLN A 5 -49.88 -22.58 31.03
C GLN A 5 -49.12 -21.26 31.30
N PHE A 6 -49.31 -20.15 30.57
CA PHE A 6 -50.32 -19.12 30.81
C PHE A 6 -50.26 -18.49 32.20
N VAL A 7 -50.15 -17.13 32.31
CA VAL A 7 -51.24 -16.19 32.42
C VAL A 7 -50.68 -14.80 32.71
N HIS A 8 -50.98 -13.81 31.92
CA HIS A 8 -51.78 -12.60 32.15
C HIS A 8 -51.25 -11.58 33.14
N CYS A 9 -51.11 -10.43 32.70
CA CYS A 9 -52.04 -9.29 32.57
C CYS A 9 -51.86 -8.27 33.71
N ALA A 10 -51.62 -7.06 33.42
CA ALA A 10 -52.49 -5.92 33.73
C ALA A 10 -51.78 -4.59 33.47
N ARG A 11 -52.30 -3.90 32.57
CA ARG A 11 -52.64 -2.49 32.45
C ARG A 11 -52.80 -1.71 33.77
N LEU A 12 -52.31 -0.45 33.74
CA LEU A 12 -53.03 0.80 34.16
C LEU A 12 -52.01 1.95 34.02
N LEU A 13 -52.15 2.84 33.03
CA LEU A 13 -52.84 4.12 33.04
C LEU A 13 -52.32 5.12 34.09
N ALA A 14 -51.67 6.19 33.67
CA ALA A 14 -52.12 7.58 33.72
C ALA A 14 -50.94 8.56 33.57
N GLN A 15 -51.13 9.50 32.70
CA GLN A 15 -50.38 10.76 32.55
C GLN A 15 -50.86 11.78 33.59
N PRO A 16 -50.44 13.06 33.58
CA PRO A 16 -49.26 13.75 33.05
C PRO A 16 -48.71 14.82 34.06
N LEU A 17 -47.90 15.73 33.52
CA LEU A 17 -47.60 17.11 33.94
C LEU A 17 -46.22 17.34 34.66
N GLY A 18 -45.49 18.25 34.01
CA GLY A 18 -44.56 19.08 34.71
C GLY A 18 -43.23 19.35 33.98
N SER A 19 -43.31 20.27 33.01
CA SER A 19 -42.27 21.19 32.61
C SER A 19 -41.03 21.29 33.50
N HIS A 20 -39.87 21.07 32.96
CA HIS A 20 -38.75 22.00 33.06
C HIS A 20 -37.69 21.66 32.00
N ILE A 21 -37.66 22.52 30.97
CA ILE A 21 -36.61 22.57 29.98
C ILE A 21 -35.37 23.08 30.71
N SER A 22 -34.41 22.21 30.90
CA SER A 22 -33.07 22.57 31.29
C SER A 22 -32.17 22.33 30.08
N VAL A 23 -31.97 23.43 29.31
CA VAL A 23 -30.99 23.50 28.24
C VAL A 23 -29.60 23.39 28.89
N LEU A 24 -29.06 22.22 28.99
CA LEU A 24 -27.64 22.00 29.29
C LEU A 24 -26.90 21.91 27.97
N SER A 25 -26.39 23.07 27.65
CA SER A 25 -25.21 23.36 26.83
C SER A 25 -24.36 22.13 26.49
N CYS A 26 -24.56 21.59 25.31
CA CYS A 26 -23.60 20.71 24.65
C CYS A 26 -22.45 21.59 24.14
N ARG A 27 -21.55 21.96 25.05
CA ARG A 27 -20.28 22.56 24.68
C ARG A 27 -19.19 21.50 24.78
N THR A 28 -18.46 21.43 23.69
CA THR A 28 -17.16 20.78 23.52
C THR A 28 -17.21 19.35 22.97
N VAL A 29 -17.77 19.19 21.78
CA VAL A 29 -17.12 18.29 20.84
C VAL A 29 -15.86 19.04 20.38
N ARG A 30 -14.75 18.74 21.02
CA ARG A 30 -13.44 19.14 20.49
C ARG A 30 -13.34 18.60 19.08
N SER A 31 -13.44 19.51 18.14
CA SER A 31 -13.01 19.35 16.76
C SER A 31 -11.64 18.64 16.79
N ILE A 32 -11.64 17.34 16.56
CA ILE A 32 -10.43 16.64 16.16
C ILE A 32 -10.07 17.27 14.84
N ARG A 33 -9.04 18.09 14.90
CA ARG A 33 -8.47 18.74 13.71
C ARG A 33 -8.11 17.64 12.72
N LEU A 34 -8.89 17.54 11.68
CA LEU A 34 -8.55 16.90 10.42
C LEU A 34 -7.49 17.78 9.71
N ASN A 35 -6.32 17.89 10.33
CA ASN A 35 -5.23 18.67 9.79
C ASN A 35 -4.05 17.77 9.52
N ASN A 36 -4.16 16.92 8.51
CA ASN A 36 -2.95 16.46 7.80
C ASN A 36 -3.21 15.90 6.40
N TRP A 37 -4.43 15.98 5.88
CA TRP A 37 -4.71 15.57 4.50
C TRP A 37 -4.19 16.56 3.46
N SER A 38 -3.81 17.78 3.86
CA SER A 38 -3.34 18.79 2.91
C SER A 38 -1.89 18.60 2.45
N GLN A 39 -1.08 17.86 3.18
CA GLN A 39 0.29 17.57 2.75
C GLN A 39 0.36 16.47 1.68
N TYR A 40 -0.63 15.58 1.64
CA TYR A 40 -0.68 14.51 0.63
C TYR A 40 -1.37 14.91 -0.67
N ARG A 41 -2.01 16.09 -0.73
CA ARG A 41 -2.64 16.61 -1.97
C ARG A 41 -1.64 16.97 -3.08
N ASN A 42 -0.36 17.05 -2.78
CA ASN A 42 0.65 17.42 -3.77
C ASN A 42 1.29 16.23 -4.49
N TYR A 43 0.94 14.98 -4.13
CA TYR A 43 1.42 13.80 -4.85
C TYR A 43 0.67 13.54 -6.16
N THR A 44 -0.34 14.33 -6.50
CA THR A 44 -1.24 14.07 -7.65
C THR A 44 -0.77 14.61 -8.99
N SER A 45 0.45 15.19 -9.10
CA SER A 45 0.93 15.66 -10.40
C SER A 45 2.43 15.50 -10.68
N VAL A 46 3.22 15.06 -9.71
CA VAL A 46 4.62 14.67 -9.94
C VAL A 46 4.69 13.17 -9.69
N LYS A 47 5.06 12.41 -10.72
CA LYS A 47 5.41 10.99 -10.61
C LYS A 47 6.65 10.87 -9.72
N CYS A 48 6.46 10.87 -8.41
CA CYS A 48 7.53 10.76 -7.44
C CYS A 48 7.67 9.28 -7.09
N ARG A 49 8.81 8.70 -7.45
CA ARG A 49 9.17 7.35 -7.04
C ARG A 49 9.86 7.40 -5.70
N LEU A 50 9.57 6.39 -4.89
CA LEU A 50 10.28 6.12 -3.64
C LEU A 50 11.02 4.79 -3.81
N TYR A 51 12.17 4.68 -3.18
CA TYR A 51 13.08 3.55 -3.37
C TYR A 51 13.34 2.81 -2.05
N SER A 52 13.42 1.50 -2.12
CA SER A 52 13.88 0.64 -1.02
C SER A 52 15.41 0.54 -0.99
N ASP A 53 15.94 0.00 0.09
CA ASP A 53 17.36 -0.37 0.22
C ASP A 53 17.76 -1.59 -0.62
N LYS A 54 16.75 -2.33 -1.12
CA LYS A 54 16.90 -3.46 -2.04
C LYS A 54 16.77 -3.08 -3.50
N HIS A 55 16.71 -1.76 -3.80
CA HIS A 55 16.64 -1.18 -5.14
C HIS A 55 15.31 -1.37 -5.88
N GLU A 56 14.23 -1.74 -5.20
CA GLU A 56 12.88 -1.62 -5.75
C GLU A 56 12.40 -0.16 -5.64
N TRP A 57 11.55 0.23 -6.57
CA TRP A 57 10.85 1.51 -6.50
C TRP A 57 9.33 1.30 -6.41
N VAL A 58 8.66 2.26 -5.79
CA VAL A 58 7.20 2.37 -5.79
C VAL A 58 6.76 3.75 -6.25
N GLU A 59 5.84 3.79 -7.21
CA GLU A 59 5.13 5.00 -7.66
C GLU A 59 3.72 4.96 -7.09
N VAL A 60 3.36 5.96 -6.29
CA VAL A 60 2.09 6.00 -5.53
C VAL A 60 1.03 6.75 -6.30
N ASN A 61 -0.13 6.12 -6.49
CA ASN A 61 -1.33 6.73 -7.06
C ASN A 61 -2.54 6.43 -6.15
N GLY A 62 -2.87 7.37 -5.27
CA GLY A 62 -3.87 7.17 -4.23
C GLY A 62 -3.43 6.09 -3.23
N ASN A 63 -4.17 4.99 -3.17
CA ASN A 63 -3.81 3.83 -2.34
C ASN A 63 -3.16 2.68 -3.13
N ILE A 64 -2.93 2.85 -4.43
CA ILE A 64 -2.27 1.87 -5.28
C ILE A 64 -0.81 2.28 -5.49
N GLY A 65 0.11 1.39 -5.17
CA GLY A 65 1.52 1.48 -5.50
C GLY A 65 1.83 0.65 -6.75
N THR A 66 2.53 1.25 -7.73
CA THR A 66 3.13 0.52 -8.84
C THR A 66 4.58 0.25 -8.49
N VAL A 67 5.00 -1.01 -8.54
CA VAL A 67 6.33 -1.46 -8.10
C VAL A 67 7.14 -1.96 -9.28
N GLY A 68 8.44 -1.68 -9.25
CA GLY A 68 9.43 -2.18 -10.19
C GLY A 68 10.83 -2.11 -9.59
N ILE A 69 11.85 -2.46 -10.36
CA ILE A 69 13.26 -2.34 -9.94
C ILE A 69 13.91 -1.09 -10.56
N SER A 70 14.92 -0.56 -9.87
CA SER A 70 15.65 0.62 -10.33
C SER A 70 16.53 0.32 -11.54
N GLU A 71 16.96 1.38 -12.21
CA GLU A 71 17.94 1.28 -13.30
C GLU A 71 19.25 0.64 -12.83
N TYR A 72 19.73 1.03 -11.66
CA TYR A 72 20.91 0.42 -11.03
C TYR A 72 20.74 -1.09 -10.85
N ALA A 73 19.60 -1.55 -10.33
CA ALA A 73 19.36 -2.98 -10.11
C ALA A 73 19.31 -3.76 -11.42
N GLN A 74 18.64 -3.26 -12.46
CA GLN A 74 18.57 -3.95 -13.74
C GLN A 74 19.92 -3.97 -14.46
N GLU A 75 20.76 -2.94 -14.33
CA GLU A 75 22.12 -2.93 -14.86
C GLU A 75 23.03 -3.91 -14.14
N ALA A 76 22.95 -3.93 -12.79
CA ALA A 76 23.69 -4.87 -11.97
C ALA A 76 23.28 -6.32 -12.26
N LEU A 77 21.98 -6.59 -12.51
CA LEU A 77 21.47 -7.92 -12.85
C LEU A 77 21.86 -8.33 -14.29
N GLY A 78 21.87 -7.37 -15.24
CA GLY A 78 22.09 -7.61 -16.67
C GLY A 78 20.82 -8.04 -17.40
N ASP A 79 20.95 -8.67 -18.57
CA ASP A 79 19.83 -9.06 -19.40
C ASP A 79 18.92 -10.05 -18.70
N VAL A 80 17.72 -9.60 -18.32
CA VAL A 80 16.71 -10.40 -17.62
C VAL A 80 16.07 -11.37 -18.62
N VAL A 81 16.09 -12.65 -18.28
CA VAL A 81 15.57 -13.74 -19.12
C VAL A 81 14.34 -14.41 -18.54
N PHE A 82 14.12 -14.25 -17.22
CA PHE A 82 12.95 -14.79 -16.54
C PHE A 82 12.49 -13.86 -15.41
N ALA A 83 11.19 -13.73 -15.24
CA ALA A 83 10.57 -12.97 -14.17
C ALA A 83 9.45 -13.80 -13.53
N GLN A 84 9.58 -14.10 -12.25
CA GLN A 84 8.53 -14.68 -11.43
C GLN A 84 7.90 -13.57 -10.62
N LEU A 85 6.63 -13.27 -10.90
CA LEU A 85 5.87 -12.21 -10.25
C LEU A 85 4.85 -12.77 -9.27
N PRO A 86 4.44 -12.01 -8.24
CA PRO A 86 3.46 -12.45 -7.28
C PRO A 86 2.07 -12.59 -7.91
N ASP A 87 1.29 -13.56 -7.43
CA ASP A 87 -0.07 -13.76 -7.88
C ASP A 87 -1.02 -12.67 -7.39
N VAL A 88 -1.94 -12.28 -8.25
CA VAL A 88 -2.99 -11.32 -7.92
C VAL A 88 -3.86 -11.85 -6.78
N GLY A 89 -4.11 -11.02 -5.79
CA GLY A 89 -4.87 -11.38 -4.59
C GLY A 89 -4.02 -11.81 -3.40
N THR A 90 -2.71 -12.02 -3.57
CA THR A 90 -1.77 -12.32 -2.47
C THR A 90 -1.63 -11.11 -1.55
N GLU A 91 -1.67 -11.34 -0.25
CA GLU A 91 -1.35 -10.33 0.77
C GLU A 91 0.11 -10.47 1.16
N VAL A 92 0.83 -9.34 1.20
CA VAL A 92 2.25 -9.28 1.47
C VAL A 92 2.55 -8.19 2.50
N CYS A 93 3.60 -8.39 3.28
CA CYS A 93 4.16 -7.38 4.17
C CYS A 93 5.34 -6.68 3.51
N GLN A 94 5.70 -5.51 4.03
CA GLN A 94 6.93 -4.82 3.63
C GLN A 94 8.14 -5.75 3.88
N HIS A 95 9.06 -5.80 2.93
CA HIS A 95 10.25 -6.66 2.90
C HIS A 95 9.98 -8.17 2.72
N ASP A 96 8.73 -8.60 2.48
CA ASP A 96 8.48 -9.98 2.10
C ASP A 96 9.05 -10.24 0.70
N GLU A 97 9.62 -11.43 0.51
CA GLU A 97 9.98 -11.95 -0.80
C GLU A 97 8.71 -12.29 -1.58
N VAL A 98 8.55 -11.69 -2.74
CA VAL A 98 7.34 -11.79 -3.56
C VAL A 98 7.58 -12.41 -4.92
N GLY A 99 8.82 -12.66 -5.28
CA GLY A 99 9.19 -13.25 -6.56
C GLY A 99 10.68 -13.24 -6.80
N ALA A 100 11.07 -13.49 -8.05
CA ALA A 100 12.46 -13.51 -8.46
C ALA A 100 12.64 -13.01 -9.90
N LEU A 101 13.79 -12.42 -10.17
CA LEU A 101 14.24 -12.04 -11.50
C LEU A 101 15.53 -12.78 -11.82
N GLU A 102 15.58 -13.44 -12.96
CA GLU A 102 16.76 -14.17 -13.40
C GLU A 102 17.34 -13.56 -14.67
N SER A 103 18.64 -13.41 -14.67
CA SER A 103 19.43 -13.02 -15.83
C SER A 103 20.32 -14.17 -16.28
N VAL A 104 21.02 -13.98 -17.39
CA VAL A 104 22.02 -14.95 -17.89
C VAL A 104 23.14 -15.18 -16.88
N LYS A 105 23.43 -14.20 -16.01
CA LYS A 105 24.57 -14.24 -15.08
C LYS A 105 24.21 -14.39 -13.60
N ALA A 106 22.98 -14.07 -13.20
CA ALA A 106 22.57 -14.06 -11.79
C ALA A 106 21.06 -14.18 -11.62
N ALA A 107 20.63 -14.61 -10.44
CA ALA A 107 19.25 -14.52 -9.96
C ALA A 107 19.21 -13.50 -8.81
N SER A 108 18.12 -12.73 -8.75
CA SER A 108 17.84 -11.76 -7.69
C SER A 108 16.43 -11.98 -7.16
N GLU A 109 16.31 -12.08 -5.87
CA GLU A 109 15.02 -12.09 -5.19
C GLU A 109 14.34 -10.72 -5.33
N LEU A 110 13.03 -10.71 -5.41
CA LEU A 110 12.20 -9.50 -5.51
C LEU A 110 11.46 -9.32 -4.20
N TYR A 111 11.64 -8.16 -3.56
CA TYR A 111 11.00 -7.84 -2.29
C TYR A 111 9.90 -6.80 -2.47
N SER A 112 8.87 -6.87 -1.60
CA SER A 112 7.84 -5.84 -1.58
C SER A 112 8.30 -4.62 -0.78
N PRO A 113 8.34 -3.41 -1.38
CA PRO A 113 8.72 -2.21 -0.64
C PRO A 113 7.63 -1.72 0.32
N VAL A 114 6.40 -2.22 0.21
CA VAL A 114 5.24 -1.82 1.02
C VAL A 114 4.31 -3.00 1.29
N SER A 115 3.53 -2.91 2.38
CA SER A 115 2.52 -3.91 2.73
C SER A 115 1.21 -3.66 2.00
N GLY A 116 0.54 -4.74 1.60
CA GLY A 116 -0.77 -4.66 0.97
C GLY A 116 -1.19 -5.91 0.25
N LYS A 117 -2.16 -5.74 -0.65
CA LYS A 117 -2.67 -6.83 -1.48
C LYS A 117 -2.31 -6.59 -2.94
N ILE A 118 -1.75 -7.59 -3.59
CA ILE A 118 -1.44 -7.54 -5.03
C ILE A 118 -2.74 -7.45 -5.82
N VAL A 119 -2.87 -6.40 -6.64
CA VAL A 119 -4.07 -6.15 -7.44
C VAL A 119 -3.86 -6.39 -8.93
N GLU A 120 -2.62 -6.29 -9.40
CA GLU A 120 -2.28 -6.50 -10.80
C GLU A 120 -0.82 -6.94 -10.93
N LYS A 121 -0.51 -7.83 -11.86
CA LYS A 121 0.85 -8.17 -12.26
C LYS A 121 1.07 -7.87 -13.73
N ASN A 122 2.29 -7.56 -14.10
CA ASN A 122 2.65 -7.22 -15.47
C ASN A 122 2.94 -8.49 -16.28
N THR A 123 1.92 -9.06 -16.88
CA THR A 123 2.05 -10.26 -17.72
C THR A 123 2.96 -10.05 -18.93
N ALA A 124 3.07 -8.80 -19.43
CA ALA A 124 3.98 -8.50 -20.53
C ALA A 124 5.46 -8.69 -20.15
N VAL A 125 5.80 -8.47 -18.88
CA VAL A 125 7.15 -8.74 -18.34
C VAL A 125 7.37 -10.24 -18.16
N GLU A 126 6.36 -11.01 -17.75
CA GLU A 126 6.47 -12.47 -17.68
C GLU A 126 6.69 -13.09 -19.07
N GLU A 127 6.04 -12.56 -20.12
CA GLU A 127 6.20 -13.01 -21.49
C GLU A 127 7.50 -12.49 -22.16
N THR A 128 7.91 -11.27 -21.79
CA THR A 128 9.08 -10.60 -22.38
C THR A 128 9.89 -9.91 -21.30
N PRO A 129 10.69 -10.64 -20.51
CA PRO A 129 11.44 -10.11 -19.36
C PRO A 129 12.39 -8.97 -19.69
N GLY A 130 12.93 -8.94 -20.90
CA GLY A 130 13.76 -7.85 -21.41
C GLY A 130 13.09 -6.46 -21.45
N LEU A 131 11.78 -6.36 -21.20
CA LEU A 131 11.11 -5.07 -21.00
C LEU A 131 11.64 -4.34 -19.75
N ILE A 132 12.09 -5.08 -18.72
CA ILE A 132 12.70 -4.53 -17.53
C ILE A 132 13.95 -3.74 -17.90
N ASN A 133 14.81 -4.31 -18.75
CA ASN A 133 16.06 -3.65 -19.18
C ASN A 133 15.82 -2.45 -20.09
N LYS A 134 14.76 -2.48 -20.89
CA LYS A 134 14.48 -1.41 -21.87
C LYS A 134 13.75 -0.22 -21.25
N ALA A 135 12.93 -0.45 -20.24
CA ALA A 135 11.99 0.56 -19.77
C ALA A 135 11.56 0.33 -18.29
N CYS A 136 12.54 0.16 -17.38
CA CYS A 136 12.31 -0.19 -15.98
C CYS A 136 11.35 0.74 -15.22
N TYR A 137 11.24 1.99 -15.65
CA TYR A 137 10.37 3.00 -15.03
C TYR A 137 9.03 3.21 -15.74
N THR A 138 8.77 2.52 -16.83
CA THR A 138 7.52 2.64 -17.59
C THR A 138 6.89 1.27 -17.87
N ASN A 139 7.23 0.60 -18.96
CA ASN A 139 6.64 -0.69 -19.31
C ASN A 139 7.20 -1.89 -18.53
N GLY A 140 8.35 -1.72 -17.89
CA GLY A 140 9.01 -2.73 -17.07
C GLY A 140 8.59 -2.73 -15.58
N TRP A 141 7.45 -2.12 -15.23
CA TRP A 141 6.88 -2.30 -13.89
C TRP A 141 6.53 -3.78 -13.66
N LEU A 142 6.54 -4.24 -12.41
CA LEU A 142 6.40 -5.65 -12.09
C LEU A 142 4.99 -5.99 -11.59
N PHE A 143 4.53 -5.30 -10.56
CA PHE A 143 3.19 -5.51 -10.01
C PHE A 143 2.61 -4.22 -9.42
N LYS A 144 1.29 -4.23 -9.19
CA LYS A 144 0.59 -3.17 -8.46
C LYS A 144 0.00 -3.71 -7.17
N ILE A 145 0.09 -2.91 -6.12
CA ILE A 145 -0.31 -3.28 -4.77
C ILE A 145 -1.28 -2.25 -4.18
N ALA A 146 -2.39 -2.72 -3.64
CA ALA A 146 -3.28 -1.91 -2.81
C ALA A 146 -2.67 -1.82 -1.41
N MET A 147 -2.03 -0.68 -1.14
CA MET A 147 -1.27 -0.45 0.09
C MET A 147 -2.17 -0.32 1.31
N THR A 148 -1.74 -0.87 2.45
CA THR A 148 -2.50 -0.85 3.71
C THR A 148 -1.91 0.11 4.76
N LYS A 149 -0.60 0.35 4.74
CA LYS A 149 0.12 1.15 5.74
C LYS A 149 0.88 2.34 5.13
N ILE A 150 0.18 3.10 4.30
CA ILE A 150 0.75 4.20 3.49
C ILE A 150 1.55 5.20 4.34
N ASP A 151 0.98 5.66 5.47
CA ASP A 151 1.55 6.76 6.25
C ASP A 151 2.85 6.41 6.98
N THR A 152 3.10 5.15 7.24
CA THR A 152 4.28 4.67 7.97
C THR A 152 5.36 4.18 7.03
N GLU A 153 5.04 3.26 6.14
CA GLU A 153 6.00 2.57 5.29
C GLU A 153 6.61 3.48 4.20
N LEU A 154 5.83 4.41 3.62
CA LEU A 154 6.38 5.35 2.64
C LEU A 154 7.42 6.32 3.22
N LYS A 155 7.43 6.53 4.54
CA LYS A 155 8.44 7.39 5.19
C LYS A 155 9.79 6.69 5.36
N GLU A 156 9.79 5.37 5.33
CA GLU A 156 10.99 4.54 5.43
C GLU A 156 11.71 4.44 4.09
N LEU A 157 10.99 4.71 3.00
CA LEU A 157 11.55 4.68 1.65
C LEU A 157 12.32 5.97 1.33
N MET A 158 13.30 5.84 0.46
CA MET A 158 14.15 6.93 0.01
C MET A 158 13.49 7.70 -1.14
N SER A 159 13.61 9.03 -1.11
CA SER A 159 13.35 9.85 -2.30
C SER A 159 14.45 9.63 -3.35
N GLU A 160 14.19 10.04 -4.60
CA GLU A 160 15.18 9.96 -5.69
C GLU A 160 16.55 10.52 -5.29
N ASP A 161 16.57 11.74 -4.69
CA ASP A 161 17.82 12.39 -4.29
C ASP A 161 18.61 11.56 -3.25
N LYS A 162 17.89 11.04 -2.24
CA LYS A 162 18.49 10.18 -1.20
C LYS A 162 18.95 8.84 -1.76
N TYR A 163 18.21 8.31 -2.72
CA TYR A 163 18.59 7.07 -3.37
C TYR A 163 19.88 7.24 -4.18
N GLN A 164 20.04 8.37 -4.88
CA GLN A 164 21.30 8.68 -5.59
C GLN A 164 22.49 8.86 -4.63
N GLU A 165 22.26 9.39 -3.43
CA GLU A 165 23.30 9.45 -2.39
C GLU A 165 23.63 8.05 -1.85
N TYR A 166 22.60 7.22 -1.65
CA TYR A 166 22.75 5.83 -1.22
C TYR A 166 23.58 5.00 -2.21
N LEU A 167 23.31 5.11 -3.51
CA LEU A 167 24.07 4.41 -4.54
C LEU A 167 25.57 4.76 -4.51
N LYS A 168 25.92 6.04 -4.33
CA LYS A 168 27.33 6.46 -4.20
C LYS A 168 28.02 5.83 -2.99
N SER A 169 27.28 5.49 -1.93
CA SER A 169 27.83 4.81 -0.76
C SER A 169 28.02 3.32 -0.96
N CYS A 170 27.33 2.71 -1.93
CA CYS A 170 27.44 1.29 -2.27
C CYS A 170 28.60 0.99 -3.23
N GLU A 171 29.16 2.00 -3.92
CA GLU A 171 30.28 1.86 -4.88
C GLU A 171 31.65 1.76 -4.21
N HIS A 172 31.71 1.71 -2.89
CA HIS A 172 32.93 1.58 -2.11
C HIS A 172 32.96 0.23 -1.41
#